data_af1ff58537e9c2509c616db975cd093a
#
_entry.id   af1ff58537e9c2509c616db975cd093a
#
_cell.length_a   1.000
_cell.length_b   1.000
_cell.length_c   1.000
_cell.angle_alpha   90.00
_cell.angle_beta   90.00
_cell.angle_gamma   90.00
#
_symmetry.space_group_name_H-M   'P 1'
#
loop_
_entity.id
_entity.type
_entity.pdbx_description
1 polymer ?
#
loop_
_entity_poly.entity_id
_entity_poly.type
_entity_poly.pdbx_seq_one_letter_code
_entity_poly.pdbx_strand_id
1 'polypeptide(L)'
;MEQSVSSISKNVEDYYNENGLLYCGKCHTPKEAFFSTGIALMGKNKHPIECDCKRTEREKHEAIINRQKHIDLVRRLKADGFSDPAMLDWTFENDNGRSPQMHHAHRYVEQWQAMRSENRGLLLWGGVGTGKSFLAGCIANALMEQEVPVRMTNFTRILNKLNSSFSG
;
A
#
# COMPACT_ATOMS: atom_id res chain seq x y z
N MET A 1 -27.49 -36.01 -7.51
CA MET A 1 -26.64 -36.71 -6.52
C MET A 1 -25.34 -35.96 -6.39
N GLU A 2 -25.34 -34.97 -5.49
CA GLU A 2 -24.15 -34.17 -5.18
C GLU A 2 -23.47 -34.83 -3.98
N GLN A 3 -22.27 -35.35 -4.20
CA GLN A 3 -21.40 -35.80 -3.12
C GLN A 3 -20.60 -34.61 -2.60
N SER A 4 -21.04 -34.06 -1.47
CA SER A 4 -20.28 -33.14 -0.67
C SER A 4 -19.07 -33.85 -0.04
N VAL A 5 -17.90 -33.62 -0.61
CA VAL A 5 -16.63 -34.03 0.01
C VAL A 5 -16.30 -33.03 1.13
N SER A 6 -16.77 -33.33 2.32
CA SER A 6 -16.29 -32.67 3.53
C SER A 6 -14.90 -33.22 3.84
N SER A 7 -13.86 -32.44 3.49
CA SER A 7 -12.49 -32.68 3.95
C SER A 7 -12.41 -32.42 5.46
N ILE A 8 -12.54 -33.47 6.25
CA ILE A 8 -12.28 -33.50 7.68
C ILE A 8 -10.78 -33.21 7.83
N SER A 9 -10.42 -31.98 8.18
CA SER A 9 -9.09 -31.64 8.64
C SER A 9 -8.80 -32.45 9.91
N LYS A 10 -8.01 -33.52 9.80
CA LYS A 10 -7.46 -34.20 10.97
C LYS A 10 -6.67 -33.17 11.76
N ASN A 11 -7.10 -32.89 12.99
CA ASN A 11 -6.30 -32.14 13.97
C ASN A 11 -5.03 -32.97 14.23
N VAL A 12 -3.93 -32.58 13.61
CA VAL A 12 -2.63 -33.20 13.85
C VAL A 12 -2.06 -32.52 15.09
N GLU A 13 -1.99 -33.28 16.19
CA GLU A 13 -1.50 -32.76 17.47
C GLU A 13 0.00 -32.46 17.42
N ASP A 14 0.41 -31.41 18.15
CA ASP A 14 1.81 -31.07 18.35
C ASP A 14 2.53 -32.20 19.11
N TYR A 15 3.82 -32.41 18.85
CA TYR A 15 4.59 -33.48 19.44
C TYR A 15 5.95 -33.02 19.93
N TYR A 16 6.54 -33.75 20.87
CA TYR A 16 7.89 -33.51 21.35
C TYR A 16 8.89 -34.35 20.57
N ASN A 17 10.00 -33.75 20.16
CA ASN A 17 11.13 -34.46 19.57
C ASN A 17 12.04 -35.12 20.64
N GLU A 18 13.07 -35.83 20.22
CA GLU A 18 14.02 -36.52 21.08
C GLU A 18 14.74 -35.58 22.08
N ASN A 19 14.93 -34.31 21.72
CA ASN A 19 15.51 -33.26 22.56
C ASN A 19 14.48 -32.58 23.47
N GLY A 20 13.24 -33.04 23.48
CA GLY A 20 12.17 -32.50 24.29
C GLY A 20 11.68 -31.14 23.86
N LEU A 21 11.89 -30.71 22.60
CA LEU A 21 11.31 -29.49 22.02
C LEU A 21 9.97 -29.79 21.40
N LEU A 22 9.01 -28.89 21.59
CA LEU A 22 7.69 -28.97 20.99
C LEU A 22 7.76 -28.64 19.49
N TYR A 23 7.15 -29.48 18.65
CA TYR A 23 7.03 -29.34 17.21
C TYR A 23 5.57 -29.25 16.78
N CYS A 24 5.32 -28.48 15.75
CA CYS A 24 4.00 -28.35 15.16
C CYS A 24 3.62 -29.64 14.42
N GLY A 25 2.48 -30.25 14.78
CA GLY A 25 1.99 -31.42 14.10
C GLY A 25 1.64 -31.22 12.63
N LYS A 26 1.31 -29.97 12.22
CA LYS A 26 0.93 -29.65 10.85
C LYS A 26 2.12 -29.42 9.90
N CYS A 27 3.13 -28.66 10.31
CA CYS A 27 4.26 -28.29 9.45
C CYS A 27 5.60 -28.90 9.88
N HIS A 28 5.61 -29.63 10.98
CA HIS A 28 6.79 -30.33 11.54
C HIS A 28 7.99 -29.40 11.80
N THR A 29 7.72 -28.10 12.03
CA THR A 29 8.75 -27.15 12.47
C THR A 29 8.65 -26.87 13.95
N PRO A 30 9.78 -26.48 14.62
CA PRO A 30 9.79 -26.30 16.06
C PRO A 30 8.88 -25.14 16.50
N LYS A 31 8.26 -25.30 17.66
CA LYS A 31 7.48 -24.28 18.38
C LYS A 31 8.20 -23.81 19.64
N GLU A 32 9.33 -24.42 19.97
CA GLU A 32 10.23 -24.05 21.07
C GLU A 32 11.68 -24.07 20.60
N ALA A 33 12.51 -23.23 21.22
CA ALA A 33 13.96 -23.24 21.06
C ALA A 33 14.66 -23.09 22.42
N PHE A 34 15.85 -23.62 22.53
CA PHE A 34 16.70 -23.37 23.72
C PHE A 34 17.28 -21.96 23.64
N PHE A 35 17.52 -21.34 24.82
CA PHE A 35 18.24 -20.08 24.88
C PHE A 35 19.70 -20.29 24.43
N SER A 36 20.20 -19.43 23.55
CA SER A 36 21.54 -19.52 22.96
C SER A 36 22.69 -19.39 23.98
N THR A 37 22.44 -18.80 25.12
CA THR A 37 23.45 -18.54 26.19
C THR A 37 23.46 -19.58 27.31
N GLY A 38 22.65 -20.64 27.24
CA GLY A 38 22.51 -21.62 28.33
C GLY A 38 21.93 -21.06 29.62
N ILE A 39 21.51 -19.81 29.64
CA ILE A 39 20.94 -19.13 30.82
C ILE A 39 19.46 -19.46 30.91
N ALA A 40 19.06 -20.16 31.94
CA ALA A 40 17.66 -20.40 32.28
C ALA A 40 17.00 -19.08 32.72
N LEU A 41 16.00 -18.58 31.98
CA LEU A 41 15.20 -17.44 32.43
C LEU A 41 14.03 -17.97 33.28
N MET A 42 13.92 -17.52 34.53
CA MET A 42 12.90 -17.98 35.48
C MET A 42 12.82 -19.52 35.61
N GLY A 43 13.97 -20.21 35.56
CA GLY A 43 14.05 -21.68 35.71
C GLY A 43 13.67 -22.45 34.42
N LYS A 44 13.42 -21.76 33.31
CA LYS A 44 13.14 -22.38 32.00
C LYS A 44 14.33 -22.21 31.07
N ASN A 45 14.73 -23.28 30.41
CA ASN A 45 15.84 -23.31 29.45
C ASN A 45 15.39 -23.18 27.99
N LYS A 46 14.07 -23.06 27.78
CA LYS A 46 13.43 -22.95 26.45
C LYS A 46 12.51 -21.75 26.36
N HIS A 47 12.35 -21.23 25.16
CA HIS A 47 11.37 -20.19 24.87
C HIS A 47 10.49 -20.61 23.68
N PRO A 48 9.25 -20.10 23.59
CA PRO A 48 8.38 -20.36 22.44
C PRO A 48 8.90 -19.63 21.19
N ILE A 49 8.79 -20.30 20.06
CA ILE A 49 9.01 -19.73 18.74
C ILE A 49 7.82 -20.01 17.83
N GLU A 50 7.70 -19.24 16.76
CA GLU A 50 6.60 -19.38 15.84
C GLU A 50 6.93 -20.46 14.80
N CYS A 51 6.07 -21.46 14.63
CA CYS A 51 6.22 -22.47 13.59
C CYS A 51 5.90 -21.88 12.20
N ASP A 52 6.35 -22.54 11.14
CA ASP A 52 6.25 -22.03 9.78
C ASP A 52 4.78 -21.81 9.33
N CYS A 53 3.87 -22.70 9.66
CA CYS A 53 2.47 -22.51 9.28
C CYS A 53 1.84 -21.29 9.97
N LYS A 54 2.14 -21.04 11.24
CA LYS A 54 1.65 -19.88 11.97
C LYS A 54 2.30 -18.57 11.46
N ARG A 55 3.61 -18.62 11.16
CA ARG A 55 4.32 -17.50 10.52
C ARG A 55 3.69 -17.14 9.18
N THR A 56 3.46 -18.14 8.32
CA THR A 56 2.82 -17.94 7.02
C THR A 56 1.41 -17.35 7.14
N GLU A 57 0.64 -17.80 8.12
CA GLU A 57 -0.72 -17.28 8.38
C GLU A 57 -0.66 -15.83 8.86
N ARG A 58 0.25 -15.50 9.77
CA ARG A 58 0.49 -14.13 10.24
C ARG A 58 0.91 -13.21 9.09
N GLU A 59 1.87 -13.64 8.26
CA GLU A 59 2.35 -12.86 7.11
C GLU A 59 1.23 -12.59 6.10
N LYS A 60 0.38 -13.58 5.82
CA LYS A 60 -0.81 -13.40 4.96
C LYS A 60 -1.79 -12.39 5.57
N HIS A 61 -2.03 -12.48 6.88
CA HIS A 61 -2.91 -11.56 7.57
C HIS A 61 -2.36 -10.12 7.57
N GLU A 62 -1.07 -9.96 7.85
CA GLU A 62 -0.38 -8.67 7.78
C GLU A 62 -0.42 -8.07 6.36
N ALA A 63 -0.24 -8.90 5.32
CA ALA A 63 -0.33 -8.45 3.93
C ALA A 63 -1.75 -7.93 3.58
N ILE A 64 -2.80 -8.60 4.06
CA ILE A 64 -4.19 -8.17 3.87
C ILE A 64 -4.43 -6.83 4.58
N ILE A 65 -3.99 -6.71 5.83
CA ILE A 65 -4.12 -5.46 6.60
C ILE A 65 -3.37 -4.30 5.92
N ASN A 66 -2.15 -4.55 5.47
CA ASN A 66 -1.34 -3.52 4.81
C ASN A 66 -1.97 -3.07 3.48
N ARG A 67 -2.50 -4.03 2.71
CA ARG A 67 -3.26 -3.70 1.49
C ARG A 67 -4.50 -2.84 1.78
N GLN A 68 -5.25 -3.17 2.85
CA GLN A 68 -6.42 -2.39 3.22
C GLN A 68 -6.04 -0.98 3.67
N LYS A 69 -4.99 -0.85 4.47
CA LYS A 69 -4.46 0.47 4.89
C LYS A 69 -4.05 1.33 3.70
N HIS A 70 -3.39 0.73 2.70
CA HIS A 70 -3.01 1.41 1.47
C HIS A 70 -4.24 1.92 0.72
N ILE A 71 -5.24 1.06 0.48
CA ILE A 71 -6.49 1.43 -0.20
C ILE A 71 -7.20 2.59 0.52
N ASP A 72 -7.29 2.52 1.85
CA ASP A 72 -7.96 3.55 2.64
C ASP A 72 -7.19 4.87 2.62
N LEU A 73 -5.85 4.82 2.64
CA LEU A 73 -5.01 6.00 2.52
C LEU A 73 -5.17 6.66 1.13
N VAL A 74 -5.06 5.89 0.05
CA VAL A 74 -5.23 6.40 -1.33
C VAL A 74 -6.61 7.03 -1.49
N ARG A 75 -7.67 6.38 -0.98
CA ARG A 75 -9.02 6.93 -1.02
C ARG A 75 -9.12 8.30 -0.33
N ARG A 76 -8.50 8.47 0.85
CA ARG A 76 -8.45 9.76 1.56
C ARG A 76 -7.67 10.80 0.77
N LEU A 77 -6.48 10.44 0.25
CA LEU A 77 -5.67 11.35 -0.55
C LEU A 77 -6.44 11.86 -1.78
N LYS A 78 -7.18 11.00 -2.47
CA LYS A 78 -8.03 11.37 -3.61
C LYS A 78 -9.19 12.26 -3.20
N ALA A 79 -9.86 11.96 -2.09
CA ALA A 79 -10.95 12.78 -1.57
C ALA A 79 -10.47 14.19 -1.17
N ASP A 80 -9.29 14.30 -0.57
CA ASP A 80 -8.71 15.58 -0.15
C ASP A 80 -8.08 16.34 -1.33
N GLY A 81 -7.51 15.61 -2.28
CA GLY A 81 -6.73 16.16 -3.39
C GLY A 81 -7.58 16.67 -4.55
N PHE A 82 -8.70 16.02 -4.83
CA PHE A 82 -9.58 16.37 -5.93
C PHE A 82 -10.81 17.14 -5.46
N SER A 83 -11.15 18.16 -6.21
CA SER A 83 -12.34 18.97 -5.94
C SER A 83 -13.54 18.61 -6.81
N ASP A 84 -13.32 17.80 -7.84
CA ASP A 84 -14.31 17.32 -8.78
C ASP A 84 -14.18 15.79 -8.88
N PRO A 85 -15.28 15.04 -8.64
CA PRO A 85 -15.27 13.58 -8.74
C PRO A 85 -14.83 13.06 -10.11
N ALA A 86 -15.05 13.80 -11.20
CA ALA A 86 -14.60 13.42 -12.54
C ALA A 86 -13.07 13.26 -12.64
N MET A 87 -12.32 13.91 -11.74
CA MET A 87 -10.86 13.78 -11.70
C MET A 87 -10.38 12.40 -11.24
N LEU A 88 -11.24 11.60 -10.58
CA LEU A 88 -10.93 10.23 -10.18
C LEU A 88 -10.66 9.32 -11.37
N ASP A 89 -11.32 9.61 -12.52
CA ASP A 89 -11.19 8.85 -13.76
C ASP A 89 -10.05 9.36 -14.66
N TRP A 90 -9.34 10.41 -14.25
CA TRP A 90 -8.19 10.94 -14.99
C TRP A 90 -6.94 10.12 -14.66
N THR A 91 -6.90 8.91 -15.21
CA THR A 91 -5.80 7.96 -15.03
C THR A 91 -5.08 7.68 -16.34
N PHE A 92 -3.89 7.13 -16.27
CA PHE A 92 -3.13 6.76 -17.46
C PHE A 92 -3.81 5.65 -18.26
N GLU A 93 -4.55 4.75 -17.60
CA GLU A 93 -5.31 3.68 -18.25
C GLU A 93 -6.46 4.23 -19.10
N ASN A 94 -7.00 5.39 -18.73
CA ASN A 94 -8.09 6.06 -19.46
C ASN A 94 -7.58 7.00 -20.55
N ASP A 95 -6.27 7.03 -20.82
CA ASP A 95 -5.72 7.78 -21.96
C ASP A 95 -6.14 7.17 -23.29
N ASN A 96 -6.61 8.01 -24.21
CA ASN A 96 -7.04 7.61 -25.54
C ASN A 96 -5.89 7.51 -26.57
N GLY A 97 -4.64 7.66 -26.12
CA GLY A 97 -3.45 7.59 -26.96
C GLY A 97 -3.22 8.79 -27.90
N ARG A 98 -4.03 9.86 -27.76
CA ARG A 98 -3.92 11.04 -28.61
C ARG A 98 -2.94 12.09 -28.12
N SER A 99 -2.46 11.97 -26.88
CA SER A 99 -1.54 12.94 -26.28
C SER A 99 -0.09 12.46 -26.40
N PRO A 100 0.71 13.04 -27.31
CA PRO A 100 2.12 12.66 -27.44
C PRO A 100 2.95 13.05 -26.19
N GLN A 101 2.42 13.89 -25.30
CA GLN A 101 3.07 14.31 -24.07
C GLN A 101 2.88 13.33 -22.90
N MET A 102 2.03 12.31 -23.08
CA MET A 102 1.72 11.34 -22.02
C MET A 102 2.97 10.62 -21.50
N HIS A 103 3.93 10.32 -22.38
CA HIS A 103 5.19 9.71 -21.97
C HIS A 103 6.03 10.58 -20.99
N HIS A 104 5.94 11.91 -21.12
CA HIS A 104 6.61 12.81 -20.16
C HIS A 104 5.95 12.75 -18.77
N ALA A 105 4.62 12.59 -18.74
CA ALA A 105 3.88 12.43 -17.49
C ALA A 105 4.24 11.10 -16.79
N HIS A 106 4.29 10.00 -17.53
CA HIS A 106 4.76 8.71 -17.01
C HIS A 106 6.17 8.83 -16.41
N ARG A 107 7.10 9.35 -17.21
CA ARG A 107 8.49 9.55 -16.76
C ARG A 107 8.60 10.43 -15.53
N TYR A 108 7.77 11.48 -15.41
CA TYR A 108 7.75 12.34 -14.24
C TYR A 108 7.32 11.58 -12.99
N VAL A 109 6.29 10.74 -13.07
CA VAL A 109 5.80 9.91 -11.97
C VAL A 109 6.83 8.85 -11.59
N GLU A 110 7.43 8.17 -12.55
CA GLU A 110 8.50 7.18 -12.32
C GLU A 110 9.72 7.78 -11.62
N GLN A 111 10.07 9.02 -11.97
CA GLN A 111 11.21 9.72 -11.42
C GLN A 111 10.84 10.69 -10.28
N TRP A 112 9.65 10.55 -9.69
CA TRP A 112 9.11 11.50 -8.71
C TRP A 112 10.08 11.82 -7.57
N GLN A 113 10.76 10.84 -7.00
CA GLN A 113 11.67 11.06 -5.88
C GLN A 113 12.84 12.00 -6.28
N ALA A 114 13.41 11.81 -7.46
CA ALA A 114 14.46 12.66 -8.00
C ALA A 114 13.91 14.07 -8.32
N MET A 115 12.75 14.13 -8.99
CA MET A 115 12.11 15.42 -9.32
C MET A 115 11.81 16.23 -8.06
N ARG A 116 11.31 15.58 -7.02
CA ARG A 116 11.04 16.22 -5.72
C ARG A 116 12.31 16.71 -5.03
N SER A 117 13.37 15.90 -4.99
CA SER A 117 14.63 16.26 -4.33
C SER A 117 15.33 17.46 -5.02
N GLU A 118 15.17 17.58 -6.33
CA GLU A 118 15.70 18.66 -7.15
C GLU A 118 14.73 19.85 -7.30
N ASN A 119 13.58 19.83 -6.63
CA ASN A 119 12.51 20.84 -6.75
C ASN A 119 12.06 21.07 -8.21
N ARG A 120 12.06 20.04 -9.05
CA ARG A 120 11.61 20.11 -10.44
C ARG A 120 10.11 19.92 -10.54
N GLY A 121 9.42 20.89 -11.14
CA GLY A 121 8.01 20.80 -11.51
C GLY A 121 7.81 20.65 -13.01
N LEU A 122 6.54 20.49 -13.42
CA LEU A 122 6.13 20.49 -14.82
C LEU A 122 5.34 21.76 -15.14
N LEU A 123 5.65 22.40 -16.25
CA LEU A 123 4.84 23.46 -16.83
C LEU A 123 4.08 22.90 -18.04
N LEU A 124 2.76 22.82 -17.93
CA LEU A 124 1.87 22.39 -19.01
C LEU A 124 1.28 23.63 -19.69
N TRP A 125 1.66 23.88 -20.94
CA TRP A 125 1.19 25.01 -21.72
C TRP A 125 0.57 24.59 -23.05
N GLY A 126 -0.27 25.45 -23.63
CA GLY A 126 -0.96 25.20 -24.90
C GLY A 126 -2.40 25.73 -24.88
N GLY A 127 -3.09 25.63 -26.00
CA GLY A 127 -4.47 26.10 -26.20
C GLY A 127 -5.51 25.44 -25.30
N VAL A 128 -6.73 25.95 -25.32
CA VAL A 128 -7.88 25.33 -24.66
C VAL A 128 -8.19 23.97 -25.28
N GLY A 129 -8.58 22.99 -24.50
CA GLY A 129 -8.97 21.65 -25.00
C GLY A 129 -7.82 20.70 -25.31
N THR A 130 -6.54 21.08 -25.10
CA THR A 130 -5.37 20.22 -25.42
C THR A 130 -5.06 19.16 -24.35
N GLY A 131 -5.97 18.88 -23.43
CA GLY A 131 -5.80 17.79 -22.44
C GLY A 131 -4.88 18.08 -21.25
N LYS A 132 -4.41 19.34 -21.05
CA LYS A 132 -3.49 19.69 -19.94
C LYS A 132 -4.01 19.30 -18.56
N SER A 133 -5.29 19.57 -18.31
CA SER A 133 -5.90 19.23 -17.01
C SER A 133 -6.01 17.73 -16.82
N PHE A 134 -6.36 17.00 -17.88
CA PHE A 134 -6.38 15.54 -17.86
C PHE A 134 -4.99 14.97 -17.56
N LEU A 135 -3.95 15.46 -18.25
CA LEU A 135 -2.56 15.06 -18.01
C LEU A 135 -2.12 15.31 -16.56
N ALA A 136 -2.46 16.50 -16.02
CA ALA A 136 -2.19 16.83 -14.63
C ALA A 136 -2.94 15.90 -13.66
N GLY A 137 -4.18 15.53 -13.98
CA GLY A 137 -4.97 14.57 -13.22
C GLY A 137 -4.40 13.16 -13.24
N CYS A 138 -3.90 12.69 -14.40
CA CYS A 138 -3.20 11.41 -14.50
C CYS A 138 -1.97 11.36 -13.59
N ILE A 139 -1.15 12.42 -13.61
CA ILE A 139 0.01 12.53 -12.71
C ILE A 139 -0.43 12.52 -11.24
N ALA A 140 -1.46 13.30 -10.90
CA ALA A 140 -1.98 13.39 -9.54
C ALA A 140 -2.49 12.04 -9.03
N ASN A 141 -3.30 11.33 -9.82
CA ASN A 141 -3.79 9.99 -9.47
C ASN A 141 -2.63 9.01 -9.25
N ALA A 142 -1.68 8.95 -10.19
CA ALA A 142 -0.56 8.04 -10.10
C ALA A 142 0.36 8.31 -8.91
N LEU A 143 0.58 9.58 -8.54
CA LEU A 143 1.32 9.93 -7.33
C LEU A 143 0.56 9.58 -6.06
N MET A 144 -0.77 9.76 -6.03
CA MET A 144 -1.59 9.36 -4.87
C MET A 144 -1.61 7.84 -4.68
N GLU A 145 -1.55 7.04 -5.76
CA GLU A 145 -1.36 5.58 -5.66
C GLU A 145 0.02 5.21 -5.05
N GLN A 146 1.00 6.09 -5.15
CA GLN A 146 2.29 5.98 -4.46
C GLN A 146 2.28 6.62 -3.05
N GLU A 147 1.10 6.88 -2.49
CA GLU A 147 0.89 7.50 -1.17
C GLU A 147 1.44 8.94 -1.08
N VAL A 148 1.66 9.60 -2.20
CA VAL A 148 2.09 11.00 -2.24
C VAL A 148 0.86 11.91 -2.16
N PRO A 149 0.75 12.81 -1.16
CA PRO A 149 -0.35 13.75 -1.09
C PRO A 149 -0.24 14.80 -2.20
N VAL A 150 -1.28 14.88 -3.02
CA VAL A 150 -1.40 15.87 -4.12
C VAL A 150 -2.68 16.65 -3.95
N ARG A 151 -2.66 17.93 -4.28
CA ARG A 151 -3.86 18.78 -4.32
C ARG A 151 -4.01 19.44 -5.69
N MET A 152 -5.09 19.11 -6.37
CA MET A 152 -5.52 19.82 -7.59
C MET A 152 -6.29 21.07 -7.20
N THR A 153 -5.84 22.23 -7.65
CA THR A 153 -6.49 23.53 -7.34
C THR A 153 -6.36 24.50 -8.53
N ASN A 154 -7.04 25.62 -8.45
CA ASN A 154 -6.91 26.73 -9.38
C ASN A 154 -6.62 28.05 -8.63
N PHE A 155 -6.19 29.06 -9.39
CA PHE A 155 -5.80 30.33 -8.81
C PHE A 155 -6.93 31.03 -8.03
N THR A 156 -8.14 30.96 -8.54
CA THR A 156 -9.32 31.55 -7.87
C THR A 156 -9.56 30.95 -6.49
N ARG A 157 -9.44 29.62 -6.36
CA ARG A 157 -9.58 28.95 -5.04
C ARG A 157 -8.46 29.33 -4.07
N ILE A 158 -7.24 29.50 -4.59
CA ILE A 158 -6.11 29.96 -3.75
C ILE A 158 -6.40 31.36 -3.23
N LEU A 159 -6.83 32.29 -4.10
CA LEU A 159 -7.18 33.65 -3.70
C LEU A 159 -8.33 33.68 -2.69
N ASN A 160 -9.40 32.94 -2.92
CA ASN A 160 -10.53 32.89 -2.00
C ASN A 160 -10.11 32.37 -0.63
N LYS A 161 -9.23 31.37 -0.58
CA LYS A 161 -8.70 30.85 0.68
C LYS A 161 -7.81 31.87 1.40
N LEU A 162 -7.00 32.61 0.67
CA LEU A 162 -6.20 33.70 1.26
C LEU A 162 -7.11 34.80 1.82
N ASN A 163 -8.10 35.26 1.05
CA ASN A 163 -9.02 36.30 1.50
C ASN A 163 -9.79 35.88 2.74
N SER A 164 -10.24 34.61 2.83
CA SER A 164 -10.93 34.13 4.02
C SER A 164 -10.04 34.04 5.26
N SER A 165 -8.72 33.87 5.10
CA SER A 165 -7.78 33.84 6.22
C SER A 165 -7.40 35.24 6.73
N PHE A 166 -7.66 36.31 5.97
CA PHE A 166 -7.46 37.69 6.39
C PHE A 166 -8.71 38.35 6.97
N SER A 167 -9.87 37.68 6.87
CA SER A 167 -11.16 38.21 7.31
C SER A 167 -11.65 37.61 8.65
N GLY A 168 -10.79 36.84 9.35
CA GLY A 168 -11.08 36.18 10.63
C GLY A 168 -10.38 36.84 11.82
#